data_9702f79568622206bb6f304cf7e3b3b1
#
_entry.id   9702f79568622206bb6f304cf7e3b3b1
#
_cell.length_a   1.000
_cell.length_b   1.000
_cell.length_c   1.000
_cell.angle_alpha   90.00
_cell.angle_beta   90.00
_cell.angle_gamma   90.00
#
_symmetry.space_group_name_H-M   'P 1'
#
loop_
_entity.id
_entity.type
_entity.pdbx_description
1 polymer ?
#
loop_
_entity_poly.entity_id
_entity_poly.type
_entity_poly.pdbx_seq_one_letter_code
_entity_poly.pdbx_strand_id
1 'polypeptide(L)'
;MDNGFLELAYMNEILAWSPLGNRLFGVIAPNSGNQKILVKYGTDEQKKKWLIPLINQEMESGFSMTEPDSAGSDPRSLKTTAVREGDEWVINGHKIMTSNGNRADFLVVMCRTEEDGDEGGVNSKMTQIIVPTDSPGLTKVRSVPIWGHTGGDHMEIKYENVRVPVENALGARGSGHQAAQDRLGAGRVYHCMNTIGQMWRAFDIMVKYSTEREVHGGKLETKQFIQGFIADSYMDIQAS
;
A
#
# COMPACT_ATOMS: atom_id res chain seq x y z
N MET A 1 -0.50 13.88 -19.58
CA MET A 1 -0.99 13.30 -18.32
C MET A 1 -2.49 13.18 -18.46
N ASP A 2 -3.03 12.06 -18.04
CA ASP A 2 -4.49 11.87 -18.02
C ASP A 2 -5.07 12.83 -16.98
N ASN A 3 -6.04 13.66 -17.36
CA ASN A 3 -6.67 14.63 -16.46
C ASN A 3 -7.25 13.94 -15.22
N GLY A 4 -7.73 12.72 -15.35
CA GLY A 4 -8.24 11.92 -14.22
C GLY A 4 -7.22 11.63 -13.12
N PHE A 5 -5.92 11.57 -13.45
CA PHE A 5 -4.88 11.37 -12.43
C PHE A 5 -4.65 12.62 -11.56
N LEU A 6 -4.71 13.80 -12.17
CA LEU A 6 -4.62 15.08 -11.44
C LEU A 6 -5.82 15.28 -10.52
N GLU A 7 -7.02 14.99 -11.02
CA GLU A 7 -8.26 15.05 -10.22
C GLU A 7 -8.19 14.10 -9.03
N LEU A 8 -7.74 12.86 -9.22
CA LEU A 8 -7.54 11.90 -8.14
C LEU A 8 -6.52 12.41 -7.09
N ALA A 9 -5.43 13.04 -7.53
CA ALA A 9 -4.45 13.62 -6.63
C ALA A 9 -5.09 14.71 -5.74
N TYR A 10 -5.83 15.62 -6.33
CA TYR A 10 -6.55 16.68 -5.61
C TYR A 10 -7.61 16.15 -4.65
N MET A 11 -8.37 15.13 -5.07
CA MET A 11 -9.34 14.45 -4.21
C MET A 11 -8.67 13.84 -2.98
N ASN A 12 -7.47 13.27 -3.12
CA ASN A 12 -6.73 12.71 -2.00
C ASN A 12 -6.32 13.76 -0.97
N GLU A 13 -5.93 14.96 -1.41
CA GLU A 13 -5.65 16.09 -0.50
C GLU A 13 -6.89 16.46 0.31
N ILE A 14 -8.05 16.62 -0.36
CA ILE A 14 -9.32 16.96 0.30
C ILE A 14 -9.75 15.87 1.28
N LEU A 15 -9.70 14.60 0.87
CA LEU A 15 -10.10 13.47 1.72
C LEU A 15 -9.22 13.34 2.96
N ALA A 16 -7.96 13.72 2.86
CA ALA A 16 -7.00 13.62 3.95
C ALA A 16 -7.22 14.63 5.09
N TRP A 17 -8.08 15.62 4.91
CA TRP A 17 -8.56 16.49 6.00
C TRP A 17 -9.29 15.71 7.08
N SER A 18 -9.90 14.58 6.72
CA SER A 18 -10.50 13.66 7.68
C SER A 18 -9.61 12.42 7.85
N PRO A 19 -9.32 11.98 9.09
CA PRO A 19 -8.60 10.73 9.31
C PRO A 19 -9.36 9.49 8.79
N LEU A 20 -10.64 9.63 8.48
CA LEU A 20 -11.48 8.56 7.95
C LEU A 20 -11.77 8.73 6.44
N GLY A 21 -11.51 9.90 5.85
CA GLY A 21 -11.94 10.23 4.49
C GLY A 21 -11.47 9.22 3.46
N ASN A 22 -10.16 8.98 3.39
CA ASN A 22 -9.60 8.04 2.42
C ASN A 22 -10.14 6.61 2.58
N ARG A 23 -10.42 6.19 3.81
CA ARG A 23 -10.96 4.85 4.09
C ARG A 23 -12.42 4.72 3.65
N LEU A 24 -13.24 5.72 3.97
CA LEU A 24 -14.68 5.72 3.61
C LEU A 24 -14.90 5.70 2.10
N PHE A 25 -14.02 6.33 1.34
CA PHE A 25 -14.07 6.36 -0.11
C PHE A 25 -13.24 5.27 -0.81
N GLY A 26 -12.69 4.30 -0.06
CA GLY A 26 -11.91 3.19 -0.61
C GLY A 26 -10.55 3.60 -1.22
N VAL A 27 -10.10 4.83 -0.99
CA VAL A 27 -8.85 5.37 -1.53
C VAL A 27 -7.73 5.21 -0.50
N ILE A 28 -7.50 3.97 -0.07
CA ILE A 28 -6.47 3.66 0.92
C ILE A 28 -5.59 2.50 0.45
N ALA A 29 -4.29 2.63 0.70
CA ALA A 29 -3.37 1.52 0.51
C ALA A 29 -3.62 0.42 1.57
N PRO A 30 -3.51 -0.88 1.22
CA PRO A 30 -3.05 -1.41 -0.06
C PRO A 30 -4.14 -1.57 -1.13
N ASN A 31 -5.43 -1.46 -0.77
CA ASN A 31 -6.56 -1.75 -1.65
C ASN A 31 -6.51 -0.94 -2.95
N SER A 32 -6.35 0.38 -2.88
CA SER A 32 -6.29 1.24 -4.08
C SER A 32 -5.15 0.87 -5.03
N GLY A 33 -3.99 0.49 -4.48
CA GLY A 33 -2.87 0.01 -5.28
C GLY A 33 -3.14 -1.34 -5.94
N ASN A 34 -3.78 -2.26 -5.23
CA ASN A 34 -4.14 -3.58 -5.74
C ASN A 34 -5.26 -3.49 -6.79
N GLN A 35 -6.24 -2.59 -6.60
CA GLN A 35 -7.25 -2.27 -7.62
C GLN A 35 -6.58 -1.84 -8.93
N LYS A 36 -5.61 -0.92 -8.87
CA LYS A 36 -4.91 -0.42 -10.05
C LYS A 36 -4.21 -1.54 -10.85
N ILE A 37 -3.49 -2.43 -10.18
CA ILE A 37 -2.81 -3.54 -10.87
C ILE A 37 -3.80 -4.59 -11.37
N LEU A 38 -4.89 -4.86 -10.67
CA LEU A 38 -5.97 -5.73 -11.14
C LEU A 38 -6.66 -5.16 -12.38
N VAL A 39 -6.90 -3.85 -12.44
CA VAL A 39 -7.45 -3.18 -13.65
C VAL A 39 -6.51 -3.39 -14.83
N LYS A 40 -5.20 -3.18 -14.63
CA LYS A 40 -4.22 -3.17 -15.72
C LYS A 40 -3.80 -4.57 -16.17
N TYR A 41 -3.62 -5.49 -15.24
CA TYR A 41 -2.98 -6.79 -15.47
C TYR A 41 -3.93 -7.98 -15.27
N GLY A 42 -5.07 -7.78 -14.63
CA GLY A 42 -6.02 -8.86 -14.34
C GLY A 42 -6.79 -9.32 -15.57
N THR A 43 -7.04 -10.63 -15.65
CA THR A 43 -8.01 -11.21 -16.60
C THR A 43 -9.44 -10.81 -16.22
N ASP A 44 -10.38 -11.03 -17.12
CA ASP A 44 -11.80 -10.71 -16.83
C ASP A 44 -12.35 -11.56 -15.66
N GLU A 45 -11.89 -12.82 -15.52
CA GLU A 45 -12.22 -13.69 -14.41
C GLU A 45 -11.63 -13.17 -13.09
N GLN A 46 -10.36 -12.76 -13.10
CA GLN A 46 -9.71 -12.16 -11.94
C GLN A 46 -10.39 -10.83 -11.54
N LYS A 47 -10.80 -10.01 -12.50
CA LYS A 47 -11.53 -8.77 -12.23
C LYS A 47 -12.89 -9.05 -11.60
N LYS A 48 -13.64 -10.03 -12.10
CA LYS A 48 -14.92 -10.42 -11.51
C LYS A 48 -14.75 -10.96 -10.08
N LYS A 49 -13.73 -11.81 -9.88
CA LYS A 49 -13.52 -12.50 -8.61
C LYS A 49 -12.94 -11.60 -7.52
N TRP A 50 -12.00 -10.72 -7.88
CA TRP A 50 -11.18 -9.97 -6.92
C TRP A 50 -11.40 -8.45 -6.98
N LEU A 51 -11.44 -7.87 -8.21
CA LEU A 51 -11.51 -6.41 -8.36
C LEU A 51 -12.87 -5.84 -8.01
N ILE A 52 -13.95 -6.43 -8.53
CA ILE A 52 -15.30 -5.91 -8.29
C ILE A 52 -15.65 -5.95 -6.80
N PRO A 53 -15.48 -7.07 -6.07
CA PRO A 53 -15.72 -7.09 -4.64
C PRO A 53 -14.80 -6.15 -3.85
N LEU A 54 -13.55 -5.97 -4.30
CA LEU A 54 -12.62 -5.04 -3.67
C LEU A 54 -13.05 -3.57 -3.84
N ILE A 55 -13.56 -3.19 -5.01
CA ILE A 55 -14.11 -1.84 -5.28
C ILE A 55 -15.37 -1.60 -4.44
N ASN A 56 -16.23 -2.60 -4.34
CA ASN A 56 -17.46 -2.52 -3.55
C ASN A 56 -17.20 -2.58 -2.03
N GLN A 57 -15.95 -2.72 -1.60
CA GLN A 57 -15.57 -2.90 -0.18
C GLN A 57 -16.20 -4.16 0.48
N GLU A 58 -16.53 -5.15 -0.33
CA GLU A 58 -16.99 -6.48 0.09
C GLU A 58 -15.82 -7.40 0.45
N MET A 59 -14.62 -7.08 -0.06
CA MET A 59 -13.35 -7.72 0.22
C MET A 59 -12.27 -6.70 0.58
N GLU A 60 -11.31 -7.15 1.34
CA GLU A 60 -10.09 -6.43 1.68
C GLU A 60 -8.87 -7.15 1.09
N SER A 61 -7.84 -6.41 0.73
CA SER A 61 -6.63 -7.00 0.17
C SER A 61 -5.36 -6.55 0.91
N GLY A 62 -4.31 -7.36 0.78
CA GLY A 62 -2.98 -7.01 1.26
C GLY A 62 -1.95 -7.07 0.13
N PHE A 63 -0.79 -6.44 0.35
CA PHE A 63 0.35 -6.52 -0.55
C PHE A 63 1.55 -7.07 0.19
N SER A 64 2.00 -8.26 -0.21
CA SER A 64 3.00 -9.06 0.49
C SER A 64 4.30 -9.12 -0.32
N MET A 65 5.23 -8.22 -0.02
CA MET A 65 6.46 -8.06 -0.80
C MET A 65 7.72 -8.16 0.06
N THR A 66 7.85 -7.31 1.09
CA THR A 66 9.03 -7.21 1.94
C THR A 66 9.29 -8.50 2.72
N GLU A 67 10.56 -8.86 2.89
CA GLU A 67 11.01 -10.04 3.63
C GLU A 67 11.93 -9.65 4.80
N PRO A 68 11.90 -10.39 5.93
CA PRO A 68 12.73 -10.04 7.08
C PRO A 68 14.23 -10.16 6.80
N ASP A 69 14.61 -11.09 5.94
CA ASP A 69 16.02 -11.40 5.62
C ASP A 69 16.52 -10.78 4.31
N SER A 70 15.77 -9.82 3.76
CA SER A 70 16.10 -9.11 2.53
C SER A 70 16.03 -7.61 2.73
N ALA A 71 16.87 -6.85 2.02
CA ALA A 71 16.78 -5.40 2.06
C ALA A 71 15.44 -4.93 1.47
N GLY A 72 14.56 -4.30 2.28
CA GLY A 72 13.24 -3.84 1.84
C GLY A 72 13.28 -2.82 0.70
N SER A 73 14.38 -2.12 0.53
CA SER A 73 14.63 -1.18 -0.56
C SER A 73 15.13 -1.83 -1.86
N ASP A 74 15.52 -3.10 -1.83
CA ASP A 74 15.97 -3.85 -3.01
C ASP A 74 15.08 -5.08 -3.27
N PRO A 75 14.00 -4.91 -4.05
CA PRO A 75 13.07 -6.01 -4.35
C PRO A 75 13.72 -7.16 -5.15
N ARG A 76 14.92 -6.96 -5.71
CA ARG A 76 15.67 -8.00 -6.42
C ARG A 76 16.26 -9.05 -5.47
N SER A 77 16.37 -8.72 -4.19
CA SER A 77 16.91 -9.61 -3.14
C SER A 77 15.86 -10.56 -2.55
N LEU A 78 14.58 -10.48 -3.00
CA LEU A 78 13.50 -11.34 -2.51
C LEU A 78 13.81 -12.82 -2.72
N LYS A 79 13.46 -13.63 -1.72
CA LYS A 79 13.73 -15.07 -1.66
C LYS A 79 12.48 -15.93 -1.78
N THR A 80 11.29 -15.39 -1.52
CA THR A 80 10.03 -16.13 -1.65
C THR A 80 9.88 -16.65 -3.06
N THR A 81 9.70 -17.96 -3.20
CA THR A 81 9.59 -18.66 -4.48
C THR A 81 8.14 -19.10 -4.75
N ALA A 82 7.80 -19.20 -6.03
CA ALA A 82 6.64 -19.93 -6.49
C ALA A 82 7.07 -20.84 -7.64
N VAL A 83 6.96 -22.13 -7.42
CA VAL A 83 7.30 -23.18 -8.41
C VAL A 83 6.01 -23.71 -9.01
N ARG A 84 5.98 -23.86 -10.33
CA ARG A 84 4.82 -24.45 -11.00
C ARG A 84 4.86 -25.98 -10.89
N GLU A 85 3.80 -26.54 -10.33
CA GLU A 85 3.58 -27.99 -10.28
C GLU A 85 2.22 -28.30 -10.93
N GLY A 86 2.25 -28.73 -12.19
CA GLY A 86 1.03 -28.94 -12.97
C GLY A 86 0.25 -27.64 -13.19
N ASP A 87 -0.97 -27.58 -12.68
CA ASP A 87 -1.87 -26.44 -12.79
C ASP A 87 -1.88 -25.55 -11.53
N GLU A 88 -0.87 -25.71 -10.67
CA GLU A 88 -0.75 -24.93 -9.43
C GLU A 88 0.62 -24.26 -9.30
N TRP A 89 0.63 -23.11 -8.61
CA TRP A 89 1.82 -22.51 -8.00
C TRP A 89 1.98 -23.03 -6.58
N VAL A 90 3.17 -23.51 -6.25
CA VAL A 90 3.57 -23.89 -4.88
C VAL A 90 4.47 -22.78 -4.32
N ILE A 91 3.95 -22.05 -3.34
CA ILE A 91 4.60 -20.86 -2.79
C ILE A 91 5.26 -21.19 -1.46
N ASN A 92 6.55 -20.84 -1.35
CA ASN A 92 7.34 -20.96 -0.14
C ASN A 92 8.08 -19.65 0.15
N GLY A 93 7.95 -19.14 1.39
CA GLY A 93 8.64 -17.92 1.76
C GLY A 93 8.17 -17.32 3.08
N HIS A 94 8.79 -16.17 3.41
CA HIS A 94 8.52 -15.46 4.64
C HIS A 94 8.45 -13.95 4.35
N LYS A 95 7.32 -13.36 4.62
CA LYS A 95 7.04 -11.94 4.37
C LYS A 95 6.78 -11.19 5.68
N ILE A 96 7.17 -9.92 5.68
CA ILE A 96 6.93 -9.00 6.80
C ILE A 96 6.36 -7.69 6.28
N MET A 97 5.75 -6.89 7.16
CA MET A 97 5.18 -5.59 6.81
C MET A 97 4.07 -5.68 5.76
N THR A 98 3.36 -6.83 5.72
CA THR A 98 2.21 -7.00 4.84
C THR A 98 1.05 -6.17 5.36
N SER A 99 0.88 -4.98 4.79
CA SER A 99 -0.18 -4.04 5.19
C SER A 99 -1.55 -4.66 4.96
N ASN A 100 -2.46 -4.46 5.91
CA ASN A 100 -3.81 -5.01 5.94
C ASN A 100 -3.89 -6.55 5.99
N GLY A 101 -2.78 -7.24 6.21
CA GLY A 101 -2.71 -8.70 6.18
C GLY A 101 -3.55 -9.42 7.24
N ASN A 102 -3.93 -8.72 8.34
CA ASN A 102 -4.80 -9.27 9.37
C ASN A 102 -6.26 -9.39 8.91
N ARG A 103 -6.75 -8.46 8.07
CA ARG A 103 -8.13 -8.37 7.59
C ARG A 103 -8.32 -8.79 6.15
N ALA A 104 -7.23 -8.85 5.38
CA ALA A 104 -7.30 -9.17 3.95
C ALA A 104 -7.93 -10.54 3.71
N ASP A 105 -8.80 -10.60 2.70
CA ASP A 105 -9.35 -11.85 2.14
C ASP A 105 -8.38 -12.48 1.16
N PHE A 106 -7.57 -11.65 0.49
CA PHE A 106 -6.50 -12.11 -0.38
C PHE A 106 -5.27 -11.21 -0.31
N LEU A 107 -4.13 -11.78 -0.66
CA LEU A 107 -2.85 -11.10 -0.75
C LEU A 107 -2.34 -11.12 -2.19
N VAL A 108 -1.78 -10.00 -2.65
CA VAL A 108 -0.94 -9.97 -3.84
C VAL A 108 0.49 -10.21 -3.38
N VAL A 109 1.01 -11.40 -3.67
CA VAL A 109 2.31 -11.87 -3.18
C VAL A 109 3.36 -11.75 -4.28
N MET A 110 4.47 -11.08 -4.00
CA MET A 110 5.62 -11.02 -4.89
C MET A 110 6.48 -12.27 -4.70
N CYS A 111 6.62 -13.06 -5.77
CA CYS A 111 7.38 -14.33 -5.76
C CYS A 111 8.42 -14.34 -6.88
N ARG A 112 9.52 -15.07 -6.64
CA ARG A 112 10.43 -15.50 -7.70
C ARG A 112 9.81 -16.74 -8.39
N THR A 113 9.69 -16.65 -9.70
CA THR A 113 9.12 -17.73 -10.54
C THR A 113 10.09 -18.13 -11.65
N GLU A 114 11.40 -18.03 -11.37
CA GLU A 114 12.42 -18.43 -12.34
C GLU A 114 12.43 -19.93 -12.57
N GLU A 115 12.66 -20.30 -13.82
CA GLU A 115 12.86 -21.67 -14.28
C GLU A 115 14.24 -21.79 -14.95
N ASP A 116 14.75 -23.02 -15.04
CA ASP A 116 16.01 -23.30 -15.74
C ASP A 116 15.90 -22.87 -17.21
N GLY A 117 16.87 -22.09 -17.68
CA GLY A 117 16.89 -21.54 -19.03
C GLY A 117 16.20 -20.19 -19.21
N ASP A 118 15.63 -19.61 -18.15
CA ASP A 118 15.08 -18.26 -18.22
C ASP A 118 16.17 -17.21 -18.54
N GLU A 119 15.99 -16.51 -19.64
CA GLU A 119 16.84 -15.36 -20.04
C GLU A 119 16.36 -14.08 -19.33
N GLY A 120 17.28 -13.14 -19.17
CA GLY A 120 16.99 -11.82 -18.61
C GLY A 120 17.48 -11.62 -17.19
N GLY A 121 17.32 -10.38 -16.70
CA GLY A 121 17.74 -9.97 -15.37
C GLY A 121 16.77 -10.39 -14.26
N VAL A 122 17.19 -10.18 -13.01
CA VAL A 122 16.38 -10.55 -11.82
C VAL A 122 14.95 -10.00 -11.85
N ASN A 123 14.74 -8.84 -12.47
CA ASN A 123 13.42 -8.21 -12.56
C ASN A 123 12.42 -9.02 -13.39
N SER A 124 12.89 -9.74 -14.43
CA SER A 124 12.05 -10.60 -15.28
C SER A 124 11.72 -11.96 -14.66
N LYS A 125 12.27 -12.22 -13.46
CA LYS A 125 12.06 -13.46 -12.71
C LYS A 125 11.03 -13.33 -11.58
N MET A 126 10.35 -12.17 -11.48
CA MET A 126 9.36 -11.88 -10.45
C MET A 126 7.95 -11.94 -11.03
N THR A 127 7.05 -12.57 -10.28
CA THR A 127 5.62 -12.62 -10.62
C THR A 127 4.80 -12.24 -9.40
N GLN A 128 3.70 -11.55 -9.60
CA GLN A 128 2.70 -11.32 -8.57
C GLN A 128 1.65 -12.41 -8.64
N ILE A 129 1.36 -13.05 -7.52
CA ILE A 129 0.39 -14.13 -7.42
C ILE A 129 -0.67 -13.76 -6.38
N ILE A 130 -1.94 -13.91 -6.74
CA ILE A 130 -3.07 -13.69 -5.84
C ILE A 130 -3.25 -14.93 -4.97
N VAL A 131 -3.15 -14.76 -3.65
CA VAL A 131 -3.25 -15.84 -2.66
C VAL A 131 -4.40 -15.52 -1.70
N PRO A 132 -5.46 -16.31 -1.66
CA PRO A 132 -6.49 -16.22 -0.61
C PRO A 132 -5.85 -16.42 0.77
N THR A 133 -6.31 -15.68 1.78
CA THR A 133 -5.68 -15.73 3.12
C THR A 133 -6.07 -16.96 3.93
N ASP A 134 -7.07 -17.71 3.49
CA ASP A 134 -7.50 -19.00 4.03
C ASP A 134 -6.80 -20.19 3.37
N SER A 135 -5.85 -19.96 2.44
CA SER A 135 -5.10 -21.04 1.77
C SER A 135 -4.32 -21.87 2.78
N PRO A 136 -4.40 -23.23 2.71
CA PRO A 136 -3.58 -24.10 3.54
C PRO A 136 -2.08 -23.78 3.41
N GLY A 137 -1.36 -23.75 4.54
CA GLY A 137 0.07 -23.43 4.57
C GLY A 137 0.38 -21.93 4.70
N LEU A 138 -0.63 -21.04 4.61
CA LEU A 138 -0.46 -19.62 4.94
C LEU A 138 -0.65 -19.42 6.44
N THR A 139 0.36 -18.87 7.10
CA THR A 139 0.33 -18.59 8.55
C THR A 139 0.52 -17.10 8.81
N LYS A 140 -0.47 -16.47 9.41
CA LYS A 140 -0.35 -15.11 9.97
C LYS A 140 0.38 -15.20 11.31
N VAL A 141 1.69 -14.90 11.34
CA VAL A 141 2.56 -15.14 12.51
C VAL A 141 2.28 -14.14 13.62
N ARG A 142 2.32 -12.86 13.31
CA ARG A 142 2.04 -11.77 14.26
C ARG A 142 1.79 -10.46 13.54
N SER A 143 1.16 -9.54 14.23
CA SER A 143 1.16 -8.12 13.86
C SER A 143 2.49 -7.48 14.25
N VAL A 144 3.05 -6.68 13.36
CA VAL A 144 4.29 -5.93 13.59
C VAL A 144 3.93 -4.56 14.15
N PRO A 145 4.27 -4.24 15.42
CA PRO A 145 3.97 -2.93 15.97
C PRO A 145 4.86 -1.86 15.35
N ILE A 146 4.25 -0.72 14.98
CA ILE A 146 4.96 0.43 14.43
C ILE A 146 4.65 1.63 15.30
N TRP A 147 5.69 2.37 15.73
CA TRP A 147 5.55 3.60 16.50
C TRP A 147 4.62 3.48 17.73
N GLY A 148 4.65 2.33 18.41
CA GLY A 148 3.77 2.04 19.57
C GLY A 148 2.33 1.66 19.23
N HIS A 149 1.97 1.55 17.95
CA HIS A 149 0.67 1.03 17.52
C HIS A 149 0.62 -0.48 17.73
N THR A 150 -0.13 -0.93 18.75
CA THR A 150 -0.26 -2.37 19.10
C THR A 150 -1.30 -3.13 18.29
N GLY A 151 -2.20 -2.41 17.61
CA GLY A 151 -3.25 -2.97 16.73
C GLY A 151 -2.90 -2.90 15.23
N GLY A 152 -1.61 -2.90 14.90
CA GLY A 152 -1.13 -2.62 13.56
C GLY A 152 -1.66 -3.56 12.48
N ASP A 153 -1.88 -2.99 11.31
CA ASP A 153 -2.37 -3.71 10.13
C ASP A 153 -1.24 -4.43 9.37
N HIS A 154 0.01 -4.32 9.85
CA HIS A 154 1.18 -4.90 9.19
C HIS A 154 1.48 -6.28 9.75
N MET A 155 1.33 -7.30 8.91
CA MET A 155 1.50 -8.69 9.32
C MET A 155 2.85 -9.25 8.90
N GLU A 156 3.37 -10.13 9.75
CA GLU A 156 4.38 -11.11 9.39
C GLU A 156 3.66 -12.40 8.97
N ILE A 157 3.98 -12.91 7.76
CA ILE A 157 3.27 -14.03 7.14
C ILE A 157 4.27 -15.05 6.61
N LYS A 158 4.02 -16.32 6.91
CA LYS A 158 4.76 -17.45 6.34
C LYS A 158 3.91 -18.19 5.31
N TYR A 159 4.57 -18.65 4.27
CA TYR A 159 4.03 -19.47 3.21
C TYR A 159 4.81 -20.78 3.19
N GLU A 160 4.14 -21.89 3.50
CA GLU A 160 4.74 -23.22 3.59
C GLU A 160 3.94 -24.16 2.70
N ASN A 161 4.45 -24.37 1.48
CA ASN A 161 3.78 -25.16 0.42
C ASN A 161 2.35 -24.67 0.12
N VAL A 162 2.15 -23.35 0.13
CA VAL A 162 0.85 -22.75 -0.22
C VAL A 162 0.58 -22.99 -1.70
N ARG A 163 -0.54 -23.65 -1.99
CA ARG A 163 -0.96 -24.03 -3.34
C ARG A 163 -2.08 -23.12 -3.82
N VAL A 164 -1.91 -22.56 -5.00
CA VAL A 164 -2.94 -21.77 -5.69
C VAL A 164 -2.93 -22.07 -7.18
N PRO A 165 -4.07 -21.97 -7.88
CA PRO A 165 -4.14 -22.21 -9.32
C PRO A 165 -3.19 -21.30 -10.11
N VAL A 166 -2.68 -21.79 -11.25
CA VAL A 166 -1.78 -20.99 -12.12
C VAL A 166 -2.44 -19.71 -12.61
N GLU A 167 -3.75 -19.70 -12.75
CA GLU A 167 -4.57 -18.54 -13.12
C GLU A 167 -4.57 -17.42 -12.08
N ASN A 168 -4.05 -17.66 -10.89
CA ASN A 168 -3.88 -16.62 -9.87
C ASN A 168 -2.65 -15.73 -10.12
N ALA A 169 -1.80 -16.04 -11.11
CA ALA A 169 -0.73 -15.13 -11.53
C ALA A 169 -1.34 -13.86 -12.15
N LEU A 170 -0.90 -12.71 -11.67
CA LEU A 170 -1.38 -11.41 -12.14
C LEU A 170 -0.48 -10.90 -13.26
N GLY A 171 -1.01 -10.92 -14.48
CA GLY A 171 -0.26 -10.65 -15.71
C GLY A 171 0.62 -11.83 -16.13
N ALA A 172 1.58 -11.58 -17.02
CA ALA A 172 2.49 -12.60 -17.49
C ALA A 172 3.52 -13.00 -16.40
N ARG A 173 3.98 -14.27 -16.42
CA ARG A 173 5.12 -14.72 -15.61
C ARG A 173 6.33 -13.81 -15.88
N GLY A 174 7.00 -13.36 -14.83
CA GLY A 174 8.13 -12.43 -14.93
C GLY A 174 7.77 -10.94 -15.01
N SER A 175 6.49 -10.57 -15.12
CA SER A 175 6.07 -9.15 -15.18
C SER A 175 5.85 -8.50 -13.81
N GLY A 176 6.06 -9.23 -12.72
CA GLY A 176 5.71 -8.78 -11.37
C GLY A 176 6.44 -7.53 -10.91
N HIS A 177 7.71 -7.36 -11.30
CA HIS A 177 8.47 -6.15 -10.98
C HIS A 177 7.85 -4.91 -11.66
N GLN A 178 7.50 -5.00 -12.95
CA GLN A 178 6.87 -3.90 -13.68
C GLN A 178 5.51 -3.55 -13.06
N ALA A 179 4.70 -4.55 -12.75
CA ALA A 179 3.41 -4.35 -12.09
C ALA A 179 3.57 -3.68 -10.70
N ALA A 180 4.62 -4.03 -9.95
CA ALA A 180 4.93 -3.36 -8.68
C ALA A 180 5.32 -1.90 -8.88
N GLN A 181 6.10 -1.55 -9.90
CA GLN A 181 6.47 -0.16 -10.21
C GLN A 181 5.25 0.67 -10.61
N ASP A 182 4.35 0.11 -11.42
CA ASP A 182 3.10 0.78 -11.82
C ASP A 182 2.19 1.05 -10.61
N ARG A 183 2.13 0.11 -9.67
CA ARG A 183 1.43 0.27 -8.40
C ARG A 183 2.06 1.37 -7.54
N LEU A 184 3.38 1.34 -7.35
CA LEU A 184 4.13 2.25 -6.49
C LEU A 184 4.19 3.68 -7.05
N GLY A 185 4.19 3.86 -8.37
CA GLY A 185 4.18 5.19 -9.00
C GLY A 185 3.01 6.05 -8.52
N ALA A 186 1.80 5.53 -8.63
CA ALA A 186 0.61 6.22 -8.13
C ALA A 186 0.58 6.32 -6.60
N GLY A 187 1.10 5.30 -5.89
CA GLY A 187 1.18 5.31 -4.43
C GLY A 187 2.04 6.46 -3.89
N ARG A 188 3.13 6.82 -4.58
CA ARG A 188 3.97 7.96 -4.17
C ARG A 188 3.22 9.27 -4.22
N VAL A 189 2.49 9.53 -5.32
CA VAL A 189 1.66 10.75 -5.45
C VAL A 189 0.54 10.74 -4.41
N TYR A 190 -0.11 9.60 -4.19
CA TYR A 190 -1.10 9.45 -3.13
C TYR A 190 -0.55 9.89 -1.76
N HIS A 191 0.64 9.42 -1.37
CA HIS A 191 1.23 9.79 -0.08
C HIS A 191 1.58 11.27 0.02
N CYS A 192 2.08 11.89 -1.05
CA CYS A 192 2.33 13.33 -1.09
C CYS A 192 1.04 14.11 -0.83
N MET A 193 0.01 13.88 -1.63
CA MET A 193 -1.26 14.60 -1.53
C MET A 193 -1.98 14.36 -0.20
N ASN A 194 -1.93 13.12 0.30
CA ASN A 194 -2.48 12.77 1.61
C ASN A 194 -1.77 13.54 2.74
N THR A 195 -0.44 13.64 2.67
CA THR A 195 0.34 14.39 3.66
C THR A 195 0.02 15.86 3.62
N ILE A 196 -0.09 16.47 2.43
CA ILE A 196 -0.46 17.89 2.26
C ILE A 196 -1.83 18.16 2.89
N GLY A 197 -2.83 17.32 2.62
CA GLY A 197 -4.15 17.47 3.23
C GLY A 197 -4.14 17.40 4.76
N GLN A 198 -3.32 16.51 5.35
CA GLN A 198 -3.13 16.43 6.80
C GLN A 198 -2.41 17.67 7.34
N MET A 199 -1.40 18.19 6.63
CA MET A 199 -0.71 19.42 7.00
C MET A 199 -1.66 20.61 7.00
N TRP A 200 -2.52 20.77 5.99
CA TRP A 200 -3.54 21.81 5.96
C TRP A 200 -4.48 21.73 7.15
N ARG A 201 -4.95 20.54 7.49
CA ARG A 201 -5.78 20.36 8.70
C ARG A 201 -5.05 20.76 9.97
N ALA A 202 -3.79 20.33 10.14
CA ALA A 202 -2.99 20.69 11.29
C ALA A 202 -2.76 22.20 11.37
N PHE A 203 -2.53 22.84 10.23
CA PHE A 203 -2.38 24.28 10.11
C PHE A 203 -3.64 25.04 10.57
N ASP A 204 -4.81 24.64 10.09
CA ASP A 204 -6.08 25.25 10.52
C ASP A 204 -6.32 25.14 12.02
N ILE A 205 -6.03 23.95 12.59
CA ILE A 205 -6.13 23.72 14.04
C ILE A 205 -5.15 24.62 14.79
N MET A 206 -3.91 24.75 14.30
CA MET A 206 -2.90 25.62 14.90
C MET A 206 -3.32 27.09 14.87
N VAL A 207 -3.80 27.58 13.74
CA VAL A 207 -4.29 28.97 13.60
C VAL A 207 -5.47 29.21 14.53
N LYS A 208 -6.49 28.34 14.47
CA LYS A 208 -7.67 28.45 15.33
C LYS A 208 -7.29 28.45 16.82
N TYR A 209 -6.44 27.51 17.24
CA TYR A 209 -6.00 27.42 18.62
C TYR A 209 -5.27 28.67 19.07
N SER A 210 -4.39 29.26 18.22
CA SER A 210 -3.63 30.46 18.55
C SER A 210 -4.50 31.71 18.72
N THR A 211 -5.61 31.80 17.97
CA THR A 211 -6.57 32.93 18.08
C THR A 211 -7.51 32.80 19.29
N GLU A 212 -7.74 31.56 19.77
CA GLU A 212 -8.64 31.32 20.91
C GLU A 212 -7.91 31.24 22.24
N ARG A 213 -6.68 30.71 22.27
CA ARG A 213 -5.93 30.47 23.51
C ARG A 213 -5.40 31.75 24.15
N GLU A 214 -5.70 31.95 25.42
CA GLU A 214 -5.13 33.02 26.26
C GLU A 214 -3.95 32.49 27.08
N VAL A 215 -2.85 33.27 27.09
CA VAL A 215 -1.64 33.02 27.87
C VAL A 215 -1.03 34.33 28.37
N HIS A 216 -0.68 34.38 29.63
CA HIS A 216 -0.04 35.57 30.23
C HIS A 216 -0.76 36.89 29.91
N GLY A 217 -2.10 36.92 30.04
CA GLY A 217 -2.90 38.15 29.86
C GLY A 217 -3.15 38.60 28.43
N GLY A 218 -2.92 37.71 27.41
CA GLY A 218 -3.21 38.03 26.02
C GLY A 218 -3.40 36.77 25.18
N LYS A 219 -3.86 36.96 23.93
CA LYS A 219 -4.02 35.85 22.98
C LYS A 219 -2.65 35.29 22.57
N LEU A 220 -2.61 33.95 22.32
CA LEU A 220 -1.39 33.26 21.90
C LEU A 220 -0.89 33.82 20.55
N GLU A 221 -1.78 34.17 19.63
CA GLU A 221 -1.48 34.80 18.33
C GLU A 221 -0.63 36.06 18.40
N THR A 222 -0.65 36.78 19.55
CA THR A 222 0.16 37.99 19.75
C THR A 222 1.64 37.69 19.99
N LYS A 223 2.02 36.45 20.16
CA LYS A 223 3.41 36.05 20.43
C LYS A 223 4.16 35.89 19.11
N GLN A 224 5.28 36.60 18.96
CA GLN A 224 6.05 36.65 17.72
C GLN A 224 6.54 35.26 17.22
N PHE A 225 6.94 34.37 18.13
CA PHE A 225 7.30 33.01 17.73
C PHE A 225 6.13 32.21 17.11
N ILE A 226 4.92 32.43 17.64
CA ILE A 226 3.71 31.78 17.10
C ILE A 226 3.40 32.32 15.70
N GLN A 227 3.52 33.61 15.50
CA GLN A 227 3.36 34.26 14.18
C GLN A 227 4.40 33.69 13.18
N GLY A 228 5.66 33.56 13.63
CA GLY A 228 6.71 32.94 12.83
C GLY A 228 6.37 31.49 12.45
N PHE A 229 5.97 30.64 13.39
CA PHE A 229 5.59 29.24 13.11
C PHE A 229 4.42 29.14 12.14
N ILE A 230 3.43 30.03 12.23
CA ILE A 230 2.29 30.07 11.30
C ILE A 230 2.78 30.45 9.89
N ALA A 231 3.61 31.49 9.76
CA ALA A 231 4.15 31.93 8.48
C ALA A 231 5.02 30.85 7.82
N ASP A 232 5.95 30.27 8.57
CA ASP A 232 6.86 29.22 8.07
C ASP A 232 6.08 27.98 7.64
N SER A 233 5.12 27.53 8.47
CA SER A 233 4.28 26.36 8.14
C SER A 233 3.46 26.59 6.88
N TYR A 234 2.90 27.79 6.67
CA TYR A 234 2.17 28.11 5.45
C TYR A 234 3.08 28.04 4.23
N MET A 235 4.29 28.61 4.30
CA MET A 235 5.25 28.59 3.21
C MET A 235 5.69 27.15 2.88
N ASP A 236 5.98 26.35 3.90
CA ASP A 236 6.40 24.96 3.71
C ASP A 236 5.31 24.11 3.06
N ILE A 237 4.05 24.27 3.47
CA ILE A 237 2.91 23.57 2.86
C ILE A 237 2.75 23.95 1.38
N GLN A 238 2.91 25.25 1.06
CA GLN A 238 2.80 25.74 -0.33
C GLN A 238 3.95 25.24 -1.22
N ALA A 239 5.11 24.98 -0.64
CA ALA A 239 6.29 24.49 -1.36
C ALA A 239 6.33 22.95 -1.53
N SER A 240 5.45 22.19 -0.83
CA SER A 240 5.41 20.73 -0.82
C SER A 240 4.55 20.16 -1.92
#